data_f8800a83b712073b9c6abcd1969090db
#
_entry.id   f8800a83b712073b9c6abcd1969090db
#
_cell.length_a   1.000
_cell.length_b   1.000
_cell.length_c   1.000
_cell.angle_alpha   90.00
_cell.angle_beta   90.00
_cell.angle_gamma   90.00
#
_symmetry.space_group_name_H-M   'P 1'
#
loop_
_entity.id
_entity.type
_entity.pdbx_description
1 polymer ?
#
loop_
_entity_poly.entity_id
_entity_poly.type
_entity_poly.pdbx_seq_one_letter_code
_entity_poly.pdbx_strand_id
1 'polypeptide(L)'
;MENQYIIKGGNPLHGEVVIGGAKNAALGILAAAIMTDETVTIDNLPNVRDINVLLTAIESIGATVNRIGPHEVQINGSTISDVTIDYDSIRKLRASYYLLGALLGKYKKAQVALPGGCDIGSRPIDQHLKGFRALGATVNIEYGMINTFSDALIGNHIYLDVVSVGATINIMLASCMAQGRTVIENAAKEPHIVDVANFLNSMGANIKGAGTDKIRIDGVERLHASEYSIIPDQIEAGTFMVAAAATKGDVLIRNVIPKHLEAISVKLIEIGARVEEFDDAVRVSASDRLGHTQVKTLPYPGFPTDMQPQIATLLALSNGTSTVTESIFENRFKYVDELARMGANIKVEGNVAIIEGVTGLTGASITAPDLRAGAALVVAGLVADGFTTVDSIHFIERGYEDFDKKMTALGACMEKIPVDDEREMLKFKMKVG
;
A
#
# COMPACT_ATOMS: atom_id res chain seq x y z
N MET A 1 -6.46 6.80 23.71
CA MET A 1 -5.18 7.52 23.88
C MET A 1 -4.39 7.32 22.59
N GLU A 2 -3.71 8.35 22.13
CA GLU A 2 -2.80 8.22 21.02
C GLU A 2 -1.51 7.54 21.49
N ASN A 3 -0.92 6.71 20.63
CA ASN A 3 0.32 6.01 20.92
C ASN A 3 1.44 6.51 20.02
N GLN A 4 2.67 6.37 20.50
CA GLN A 4 3.91 6.63 19.77
C GLN A 4 4.85 5.42 19.88
N TYR A 5 5.80 5.33 18.99
CA TYR A 5 6.93 4.40 19.15
C TYR A 5 8.09 5.10 19.84
N ILE A 6 8.70 4.43 20.83
CA ILE A 6 10.01 4.78 21.36
C ILE A 6 11.03 3.75 20.87
N ILE A 7 12.14 4.23 20.36
CA ILE A 7 13.16 3.40 19.71
C ILE A 7 14.54 3.78 20.27
N LYS A 8 15.33 2.78 20.67
CA LYS A 8 16.77 2.92 20.88
C LYS A 8 17.48 2.34 19.66
N GLY A 9 18.16 3.17 18.92
CA GLY A 9 18.87 2.74 17.71
C GLY A 9 20.20 2.04 17.99
N GLY A 10 20.86 1.60 16.91
CA GLY A 10 22.18 1.01 16.94
C GLY A 10 22.24 -0.52 16.98
N ASN A 11 21.09 -1.22 17.02
CA ASN A 11 21.07 -2.67 16.98
C ASN A 11 20.86 -3.19 15.55
N PRO A 12 21.76 -4.02 15.00
CA PRO A 12 21.53 -4.72 13.74
C PRO A 12 20.34 -5.66 13.84
N LEU A 13 19.52 -5.71 12.81
CA LEU A 13 18.38 -6.64 12.72
C LEU A 13 18.86 -8.01 12.24
N HIS A 14 18.42 -9.08 12.91
CA HIS A 14 18.77 -10.46 12.56
C HIS A 14 17.57 -11.38 12.72
N GLY A 15 17.51 -12.43 11.90
CA GLY A 15 16.50 -13.48 12.03
C GLY A 15 15.57 -13.56 10.82
N GLU A 16 14.34 -13.98 11.08
CA GLU A 16 13.34 -14.18 10.03
C GLU A 16 12.08 -13.35 10.30
N VAL A 17 11.48 -12.84 9.22
CA VAL A 17 10.17 -12.16 9.26
C VAL A 17 9.27 -12.74 8.19
N VAL A 18 8.02 -13.00 8.55
CA VAL A 18 6.98 -13.47 7.62
C VAL A 18 6.12 -12.29 7.19
N ILE A 19 5.99 -12.11 5.89
CA ILE A 19 5.22 -11.03 5.29
C ILE A 19 3.74 -11.40 5.20
N GLY A 20 2.88 -10.46 5.55
CA GLY A 20 1.44 -10.60 5.46
C GLY A 20 0.89 -10.35 4.05
N GLY A 21 -0.43 -10.46 3.91
CA GLY A 21 -1.11 -10.20 2.65
C GLY A 21 -1.01 -8.75 2.21
N ALA A 22 -0.98 -8.54 0.89
CA ALA A 22 -0.85 -7.23 0.29
C ALA A 22 -2.08 -6.35 0.54
N LYS A 23 -1.91 -5.30 1.34
CA LYS A 23 -3.00 -4.35 1.63
C LYS A 23 -3.64 -3.80 0.35
N ASN A 24 -2.84 -3.40 -0.63
CA ASN A 24 -3.34 -2.79 -1.85
C ASN A 24 -4.12 -3.79 -2.74
N ALA A 25 -3.77 -5.08 -2.70
CA ALA A 25 -4.55 -6.14 -3.34
C ALA A 25 -5.86 -6.39 -2.58
N ALA A 26 -5.77 -6.51 -1.26
CA ALA A 26 -6.91 -6.73 -0.38
C ALA A 26 -8.03 -5.71 -0.60
N LEU A 27 -7.70 -4.42 -0.77
CA LEU A 27 -8.69 -3.37 -1.02
C LEU A 27 -9.51 -3.60 -2.30
N GLY A 28 -8.87 -4.01 -3.39
CA GLY A 28 -9.55 -4.34 -4.65
C GLY A 28 -10.33 -5.66 -4.57
N ILE A 29 -9.77 -6.67 -3.90
CA ILE A 29 -10.39 -8.00 -3.71
C ILE A 29 -11.63 -7.91 -2.85
N LEU A 30 -11.60 -7.16 -1.75
CA LEU A 30 -12.77 -6.94 -0.88
C LEU A 30 -13.90 -6.21 -1.63
N ALA A 31 -13.56 -5.23 -2.48
CA ALA A 31 -14.54 -4.58 -3.33
C ALA A 31 -15.12 -5.55 -4.39
N ALA A 32 -14.30 -6.44 -4.95
CA ALA A 32 -14.76 -7.46 -5.90
C ALA A 32 -15.65 -8.53 -5.22
N ALA A 33 -15.40 -8.87 -3.96
CA ALA A 33 -16.12 -9.90 -3.22
C ALA A 33 -17.62 -9.63 -3.09
N ILE A 34 -18.05 -8.36 -3.06
CA ILE A 34 -19.46 -8.00 -2.99
C ILE A 34 -20.22 -8.17 -4.32
N MET A 35 -19.51 -8.48 -5.41
CA MET A 35 -20.11 -8.55 -6.75
C MET A 35 -20.87 -9.85 -7.01
N THR A 36 -20.77 -10.84 -6.13
CA THR A 36 -21.58 -12.07 -6.15
C THR A 36 -22.62 -12.09 -5.03
N ASP A 37 -23.68 -12.91 -5.20
CA ASP A 37 -24.68 -13.22 -4.16
C ASP A 37 -24.30 -14.49 -3.38
N GLU A 38 -23.21 -15.13 -3.73
CA GLU A 38 -22.66 -16.30 -3.06
C GLU A 38 -21.57 -15.90 -2.05
N THR A 39 -21.28 -16.77 -1.08
CA THR A 39 -20.27 -16.50 -0.08
C THR A 39 -18.86 -16.70 -0.64
N VAL A 40 -18.05 -15.69 -0.50
CA VAL A 40 -16.62 -15.69 -0.89
C VAL A 40 -15.77 -15.80 0.36
N THR A 41 -14.76 -16.67 0.36
CA THR A 41 -13.77 -16.80 1.44
C THR A 41 -12.44 -16.20 0.97
N ILE A 42 -11.91 -15.27 1.76
CA ILE A 42 -10.64 -14.58 1.47
C ILE A 42 -9.66 -14.87 2.60
N ASP A 43 -8.53 -15.45 2.26
CA ASP A 43 -7.42 -15.79 3.14
C ASP A 43 -6.22 -14.86 2.93
N ASN A 44 -5.26 -14.90 3.86
CA ASN A 44 -4.10 -14.02 3.93
C ASN A 44 -4.48 -12.52 3.92
N LEU A 45 -5.61 -12.19 4.53
CA LEU A 45 -6.09 -10.82 4.66
C LEU A 45 -5.30 -10.10 5.76
N PRO A 46 -4.59 -9.00 5.48
CA PRO A 46 -3.85 -8.29 6.51
C PRO A 46 -4.80 -7.60 7.51
N ASN A 47 -4.51 -7.76 8.79
CA ASN A 47 -5.31 -7.12 9.85
C ASN A 47 -4.79 -5.70 10.14
N VAL A 48 -5.00 -4.81 9.20
CA VAL A 48 -4.60 -3.40 9.27
C VAL A 48 -5.81 -2.48 9.26
N ARG A 49 -5.62 -1.24 9.73
CA ARG A 49 -6.70 -0.28 9.90
C ARG A 49 -7.49 -0.01 8.60
N ASP A 50 -6.82 0.14 7.47
CA ASP A 50 -7.47 0.41 6.18
C ASP A 50 -8.42 -0.72 5.78
N ILE A 51 -8.04 -1.97 6.01
CA ILE A 51 -8.87 -3.15 5.72
C ILE A 51 -10.09 -3.19 6.63
N ASN A 52 -9.91 -2.94 7.92
CA ASN A 52 -11.02 -2.93 8.88
C ASN A 52 -12.06 -1.85 8.55
N VAL A 53 -11.61 -0.66 8.12
CA VAL A 53 -12.50 0.42 7.69
C VAL A 53 -13.29 0.01 6.43
N LEU A 54 -12.65 -0.65 5.46
CA LEU A 54 -13.35 -1.11 4.24
C LEU A 54 -14.37 -2.20 4.55
N LEU A 55 -14.05 -3.16 5.42
CA LEU A 55 -15.01 -4.18 5.84
C LEU A 55 -16.22 -3.54 6.53
N THR A 56 -16.02 -2.56 7.42
CA THR A 56 -17.13 -1.80 8.02
C THR A 56 -17.97 -1.07 6.97
N ALA A 57 -17.35 -0.49 5.94
CA ALA A 57 -18.08 0.15 4.85
C ALA A 57 -18.90 -0.86 4.03
N ILE A 58 -18.38 -2.05 3.80
CA ILE A 58 -19.09 -3.16 3.14
C ILE A 58 -20.27 -3.65 3.97
N GLU A 59 -20.12 -3.77 5.29
CA GLU A 59 -21.21 -4.09 6.21
C GLU A 59 -22.29 -3.01 6.21
N SER A 60 -21.91 -1.73 6.18
CA SER A 60 -22.85 -0.61 6.25
C SER A 60 -23.83 -0.53 5.06
N ILE A 61 -23.44 -1.06 3.90
CA ILE A 61 -24.31 -1.16 2.72
C ILE A 61 -25.19 -2.44 2.71
N GLY A 62 -25.04 -3.29 3.73
CA GLY A 62 -25.88 -4.46 3.93
C GLY A 62 -25.25 -5.79 3.53
N ALA A 63 -23.97 -5.85 3.19
CA ALA A 63 -23.28 -7.14 2.99
C ALA A 63 -23.07 -7.85 4.33
N THR A 64 -23.08 -9.19 4.29
CA THR A 64 -22.68 -9.99 5.44
C THR A 64 -21.17 -10.19 5.43
N VAL A 65 -20.50 -9.82 6.53
CA VAL A 65 -19.06 -10.02 6.73
C VAL A 65 -18.86 -10.87 7.98
N ASN A 66 -18.19 -12.00 7.83
CA ASN A 66 -17.89 -12.93 8.93
C ASN A 66 -16.39 -13.19 8.99
N ARG A 67 -15.74 -12.71 10.05
CA ARG A 67 -14.33 -13.03 10.31
C ARG A 67 -14.25 -14.41 10.93
N ILE A 68 -13.63 -15.36 10.23
CA ILE A 68 -13.42 -16.74 10.69
C ILE A 68 -12.02 -16.97 11.26
N GLY A 69 -11.12 -16.02 11.04
CA GLY A 69 -9.77 -16.01 11.58
C GLY A 69 -9.17 -14.62 11.62
N PRO A 70 -7.95 -14.48 12.18
CA PRO A 70 -7.27 -13.18 12.19
C PRO A 70 -6.96 -12.65 10.78
N HIS A 71 -6.76 -13.56 9.83
CA HIS A 71 -6.39 -13.25 8.44
C HIS A 71 -7.36 -13.85 7.43
N GLU A 72 -8.55 -14.24 7.86
CA GLU A 72 -9.55 -14.90 7.01
C GLU A 72 -10.94 -14.30 7.22
N VAL A 73 -11.64 -14.02 6.12
CA VAL A 73 -12.97 -13.42 6.12
C VAL A 73 -13.86 -14.06 5.08
N GLN A 74 -15.14 -14.23 5.43
CA GLN A 74 -16.21 -14.57 4.50
C GLN A 74 -17.05 -13.33 4.22
N ILE A 75 -17.35 -13.09 2.94
CA ILE A 75 -18.19 -11.98 2.49
C ILE A 75 -19.31 -12.53 1.61
N ASN A 76 -20.54 -12.05 1.86
CA ASN A 76 -21.70 -12.36 1.05
C ASN A 76 -22.43 -11.06 0.69
N GLY A 77 -22.56 -10.80 -0.61
CA GLY A 77 -23.17 -9.58 -1.15
C GLY A 77 -24.66 -9.69 -1.47
N SER A 78 -25.33 -10.81 -1.12
CA SER A 78 -26.74 -11.03 -1.48
C SER A 78 -27.72 -10.11 -0.75
N THR A 79 -27.33 -9.60 0.42
CA THR A 79 -28.15 -8.76 1.30
C THR A 79 -27.88 -7.26 1.18
N ILE A 80 -27.05 -6.86 0.22
CA ILE A 80 -26.78 -5.44 -0.04
C ILE A 80 -28.08 -4.77 -0.50
N SER A 81 -28.51 -3.79 0.27
CA SER A 81 -29.75 -3.04 0.06
C SER A 81 -29.51 -1.56 -0.27
N ASP A 82 -28.32 -1.06 -0.02
CA ASP A 82 -27.92 0.32 -0.32
C ASP A 82 -26.70 0.33 -1.24
N VAL A 83 -26.64 1.29 -2.15
CA VAL A 83 -25.54 1.51 -3.07
C VAL A 83 -24.84 2.85 -2.79
N THR A 84 -25.07 3.40 -1.59
CA THR A 84 -24.54 4.68 -1.14
C THR A 84 -23.46 4.47 -0.09
N ILE A 85 -22.26 4.98 -0.38
CA ILE A 85 -21.15 5.05 0.57
C ILE A 85 -20.98 6.49 1.02
N ASP A 86 -21.23 6.75 2.29
CA ASP A 86 -21.22 8.09 2.86
C ASP A 86 -19.82 8.70 3.01
N TYR A 87 -19.81 10.00 3.32
CA TYR A 87 -18.58 10.77 3.49
C TYR A 87 -17.72 10.29 4.67
N ASP A 88 -18.32 9.85 5.78
CA ASP A 88 -17.59 9.43 6.96
C ASP A 88 -16.81 8.14 6.72
N SER A 89 -17.38 7.22 5.94
CA SER A 89 -16.69 6.00 5.49
C SER A 89 -15.53 6.30 4.55
N ILE A 90 -15.73 7.18 3.56
CA ILE A 90 -14.71 7.57 2.58
C ILE A 90 -13.60 8.42 3.20
N ARG A 91 -13.92 9.33 4.12
CA ARG A 91 -12.94 10.17 4.80
C ARG A 91 -11.90 9.35 5.56
N LYS A 92 -12.32 8.24 6.15
CA LYS A 92 -11.43 7.34 6.89
C LYS A 92 -10.55 6.48 5.97
N LEU A 93 -11.06 6.12 4.78
CA LEU A 93 -10.35 5.29 3.83
C LEU A 93 -10.65 5.70 2.38
N ARG A 94 -9.64 6.29 1.73
CA ARG A 94 -9.77 6.70 0.31
C ARG A 94 -10.04 5.54 -0.66
N ALA A 95 -9.51 4.33 -0.37
CA ALA A 95 -9.68 3.17 -1.23
C ALA A 95 -11.13 2.62 -1.25
N SER A 96 -12.03 3.12 -0.38
CA SER A 96 -13.45 2.78 -0.47
C SER A 96 -14.11 3.20 -1.80
N TYR A 97 -13.48 4.09 -2.59
CA TYR A 97 -13.96 4.37 -3.95
C TYR A 97 -13.85 3.18 -4.91
N TYR A 98 -13.14 2.09 -4.58
CA TYR A 98 -13.22 0.83 -5.36
C TYR A 98 -14.62 0.24 -5.32
N LEU A 99 -15.39 0.50 -4.27
CA LEU A 99 -16.81 0.12 -4.20
C LEU A 99 -17.64 0.78 -5.30
N LEU A 100 -17.20 1.94 -5.84
CA LEU A 100 -17.87 2.62 -6.96
C LEU A 100 -17.93 1.71 -8.21
N GLY A 101 -16.79 1.12 -8.60
CA GLY A 101 -16.73 0.19 -9.73
C GLY A 101 -17.48 -1.11 -9.49
N ALA A 102 -17.37 -1.68 -8.27
CA ALA A 102 -18.03 -2.91 -7.90
C ALA A 102 -19.57 -2.76 -7.88
N LEU A 103 -20.08 -1.71 -7.22
CA LEU A 103 -21.52 -1.43 -7.15
C LEU A 103 -22.09 -1.07 -8.53
N LEU A 104 -21.39 -0.26 -9.31
CA LEU A 104 -21.79 0.07 -10.68
C LEU A 104 -21.85 -1.21 -11.55
N GLY A 105 -20.86 -2.08 -11.44
CA GLY A 105 -20.82 -3.35 -12.17
C GLY A 105 -21.99 -4.26 -11.84
N LYS A 106 -22.30 -4.45 -10.54
CA LYS A 106 -23.36 -5.34 -10.07
C LYS A 106 -24.75 -4.72 -10.19
N TYR A 107 -24.94 -3.51 -9.66
CA TYR A 107 -26.26 -2.90 -9.49
C TYR A 107 -26.60 -1.85 -10.56
N LYS A 108 -25.66 -1.53 -11.47
CA LYS A 108 -25.80 -0.48 -12.49
C LYS A 108 -26.01 0.92 -11.89
N LYS A 109 -25.77 1.05 -10.60
CA LYS A 109 -25.92 2.30 -9.84
C LYS A 109 -24.94 2.27 -8.66
N ALA A 110 -24.30 3.41 -8.41
CA ALA A 110 -23.51 3.63 -7.20
C ALA A 110 -23.47 5.11 -6.84
N GLN A 111 -23.43 5.39 -5.56
CA GLN A 111 -23.26 6.73 -5.03
C GLN A 111 -22.15 6.69 -3.97
N VAL A 112 -21.03 7.36 -4.23
CA VAL A 112 -19.85 7.32 -3.37
C VAL A 112 -19.32 8.73 -3.16
N ALA A 113 -19.05 9.08 -1.90
CA ALA A 113 -18.50 10.39 -1.59
C ALA A 113 -17.15 10.61 -2.26
N LEU A 114 -16.89 11.83 -2.73
CA LEU A 114 -15.59 12.22 -3.27
C LEU A 114 -14.50 12.03 -2.22
N PRO A 115 -13.40 11.36 -2.54
CA PRO A 115 -12.28 11.27 -1.64
C PRO A 115 -11.68 12.66 -1.42
N GLY A 116 -11.46 13.05 -0.16
CA GLY A 116 -10.77 14.29 0.21
C GLY A 116 -9.35 14.36 -0.34
N GLY A 117 -8.69 15.51 -0.18
CA GLY A 117 -7.28 15.72 -0.56
C GLY A 117 -6.34 14.68 0.05
N CYS A 118 -5.18 14.46 -0.54
CA CYS A 118 -4.14 13.56 -0.02
C CYS A 118 -2.92 14.37 0.40
N ASP A 119 -2.33 14.00 1.53
CA ASP A 119 -1.14 14.68 2.04
C ASP A 119 0.08 14.52 1.13
N ILE A 120 0.12 13.46 0.31
CA ILE A 120 1.25 13.15 -0.59
C ILE A 120 1.06 13.68 -2.02
N GLY A 121 -0.09 14.27 -2.37
CA GLY A 121 -0.34 14.83 -3.70
C GLY A 121 -1.75 14.65 -4.23
N SER A 122 -2.01 15.21 -5.41
CA SER A 122 -3.29 15.10 -6.11
C SER A 122 -3.55 13.66 -6.56
N ARG A 123 -4.79 13.21 -6.39
CA ARG A 123 -5.26 11.91 -6.91
C ARG A 123 -6.59 12.12 -7.63
N PRO A 124 -6.55 12.67 -8.84
CA PRO A 124 -7.75 12.92 -9.61
C PRO A 124 -8.47 11.58 -9.93
N ILE A 125 -9.79 11.64 -9.99
CA ILE A 125 -10.65 10.49 -10.35
C ILE A 125 -11.13 10.55 -11.80
N ASP A 126 -10.62 11.50 -12.59
CA ASP A 126 -11.00 11.76 -13.98
C ASP A 126 -10.92 10.50 -14.85
N GLN A 127 -9.87 9.68 -14.70
CA GLN A 127 -9.70 8.44 -15.46
C GLN A 127 -10.72 7.38 -15.07
N HIS A 128 -11.16 7.34 -13.79
CA HIS A 128 -12.24 6.47 -13.36
C HIS A 128 -13.55 6.86 -14.03
N LEU A 129 -13.90 8.16 -13.97
CA LEU A 129 -15.12 8.70 -14.56
C LEU A 129 -15.12 8.57 -16.08
N LYS A 130 -13.96 8.76 -16.73
CA LYS A 130 -13.78 8.51 -18.18
C LYS A 130 -14.12 7.07 -18.52
N GLY A 131 -13.59 6.11 -17.78
CA GLY A 131 -13.88 4.68 -17.99
C GLY A 131 -15.36 4.35 -17.82
N PHE A 132 -16.00 4.84 -16.78
CA PHE A 132 -17.42 4.57 -16.54
C PHE A 132 -18.33 5.19 -17.64
N ARG A 133 -18.01 6.42 -18.08
CA ARG A 133 -18.73 7.03 -19.23
C ARG A 133 -18.54 6.23 -20.51
N ALA A 134 -17.34 5.72 -20.75
CA ALA A 134 -17.07 4.87 -21.92
C ALA A 134 -17.86 3.55 -21.88
N LEU A 135 -18.16 3.01 -20.69
CA LEU A 135 -19.04 1.86 -20.52
C LEU A 135 -20.55 2.21 -20.62
N GLY A 136 -20.89 3.48 -20.90
CA GLY A 136 -22.27 3.92 -21.05
C GLY A 136 -22.92 4.40 -19.75
N ALA A 137 -22.19 4.58 -18.66
CA ALA A 137 -22.74 5.14 -17.44
C ALA A 137 -22.87 6.67 -17.50
N THR A 138 -23.97 7.19 -16.99
CA THR A 138 -24.10 8.60 -16.61
C THR A 138 -23.34 8.83 -15.30
N VAL A 139 -22.50 9.85 -15.28
CA VAL A 139 -21.67 10.18 -14.10
C VAL A 139 -21.81 11.65 -13.79
N ASN A 140 -22.36 11.97 -12.62
CA ASN A 140 -22.51 13.31 -12.08
C ASN A 140 -21.80 13.46 -10.75
N ILE A 141 -21.27 14.63 -10.49
CA ILE A 141 -20.72 15.00 -9.19
C ILE A 141 -21.57 16.11 -8.62
N GLU A 142 -22.29 15.80 -7.56
CA GLU A 142 -23.21 16.74 -6.90
C GLU A 142 -23.10 16.59 -5.38
N TYR A 143 -23.09 17.71 -4.66
CA TYR A 143 -23.01 17.74 -3.20
C TYR A 143 -21.83 16.94 -2.61
N GLY A 144 -20.70 16.88 -3.32
CA GLY A 144 -19.53 16.11 -2.90
C GLY A 144 -19.67 14.59 -3.08
N MET A 145 -20.68 14.13 -3.82
CA MET A 145 -20.94 12.72 -4.13
C MET A 145 -20.73 12.44 -5.61
N ILE A 146 -20.12 11.32 -5.93
CA ILE A 146 -20.07 10.75 -7.27
C ILE A 146 -21.30 9.89 -7.44
N ASN A 147 -22.17 10.27 -8.35
CA ASN A 147 -23.38 9.51 -8.69
C ASN A 147 -23.16 8.84 -10.03
N THR A 148 -23.29 7.54 -10.10
CA THR A 148 -23.18 6.76 -11.34
C THR A 148 -24.43 5.94 -11.55
N PHE A 149 -24.90 5.91 -12.80
CA PHE A 149 -26.07 5.15 -13.20
C PHE A 149 -25.95 4.69 -14.66
N SER A 150 -26.47 3.50 -14.96
CA SER A 150 -26.62 2.99 -16.33
C SER A 150 -27.77 2.01 -16.39
N ASP A 151 -28.56 2.03 -17.45
CA ASP A 151 -29.55 0.98 -17.72
C ASP A 151 -28.85 -0.33 -18.11
N ALA A 152 -27.73 -0.24 -18.85
CA ALA A 152 -26.88 -1.36 -19.20
C ALA A 152 -25.44 -0.86 -19.42
N LEU A 153 -24.47 -1.52 -18.79
CA LEU A 153 -23.05 -1.31 -19.11
C LEU A 153 -22.70 -2.08 -20.36
N ILE A 154 -22.04 -1.40 -21.29
CA ILE A 154 -21.63 -1.97 -22.58
C ILE A 154 -20.13 -1.87 -22.69
N GLY A 155 -19.48 -3.00 -22.98
CA GLY A 155 -18.03 -3.07 -23.16
C GLY A 155 -17.57 -2.14 -24.27
N ASN A 156 -16.42 -1.51 -24.06
CA ASN A 156 -15.85 -0.51 -24.97
C ASN A 156 -14.31 -0.54 -24.93
N HIS A 157 -13.71 0.14 -25.88
CA HIS A 157 -12.27 0.40 -25.90
C HIS A 157 -11.97 1.66 -25.10
N ILE A 158 -11.16 1.53 -24.02
CA ILE A 158 -10.88 2.59 -23.05
C ILE A 158 -9.37 2.81 -22.99
N TYR A 159 -8.92 3.98 -23.47
CA TYR A 159 -7.53 4.40 -23.33
C TYR A 159 -7.38 5.32 -22.11
N LEU A 160 -6.49 4.95 -21.17
CA LEU A 160 -6.16 5.79 -20.02
C LEU A 160 -5.10 6.81 -20.42
N ASP A 161 -5.36 8.09 -20.19
CA ASP A 161 -4.41 9.16 -20.56
C ASP A 161 -3.14 9.12 -19.70
N VAL A 162 -3.29 8.61 -18.47
CA VAL A 162 -2.20 8.32 -17.54
C VAL A 162 -2.38 6.93 -16.95
N VAL A 163 -1.27 6.25 -16.64
CA VAL A 163 -1.31 4.98 -15.91
C VAL A 163 -1.88 5.24 -14.52
N SER A 164 -3.01 4.62 -14.22
CA SER A 164 -3.71 4.76 -12.94
C SER A 164 -4.14 3.41 -12.39
N VAL A 165 -3.57 3.02 -11.26
CA VAL A 165 -3.94 1.81 -10.53
C VAL A 165 -5.42 1.82 -10.17
N GLY A 166 -5.88 2.91 -9.56
CA GLY A 166 -7.26 3.04 -9.12
C GLY A 166 -8.27 2.96 -10.26
N ALA A 167 -8.01 3.67 -11.37
CA ALA A 167 -8.88 3.62 -12.54
C ALA A 167 -8.87 2.23 -13.19
N THR A 168 -7.72 1.59 -13.31
CA THR A 168 -7.61 0.22 -13.86
C THR A 168 -8.48 -0.76 -13.07
N ILE A 169 -8.37 -0.78 -11.74
CA ILE A 169 -9.19 -1.67 -10.88
C ILE A 169 -10.68 -1.32 -11.00
N ASN A 170 -11.05 -0.05 -10.88
CA ASN A 170 -12.46 0.35 -10.93
C ASN A 170 -13.14 0.03 -12.27
N ILE A 171 -12.45 0.29 -13.38
CA ILE A 171 -12.96 -0.04 -14.71
C ILE A 171 -13.04 -1.56 -14.89
N MET A 172 -12.04 -2.31 -14.40
CA MET A 172 -12.05 -3.77 -14.42
C MET A 172 -13.25 -4.33 -13.67
N LEU A 173 -13.52 -3.86 -12.43
CA LEU A 173 -14.68 -4.23 -11.64
C LEU A 173 -15.99 -3.95 -12.39
N ALA A 174 -16.17 -2.72 -12.88
CA ALA A 174 -17.39 -2.32 -13.59
C ALA A 174 -17.61 -3.12 -14.90
N SER A 175 -16.52 -3.54 -15.55
CA SER A 175 -16.56 -4.23 -16.84
C SER A 175 -16.82 -5.73 -16.75
N CYS A 176 -16.60 -6.36 -15.59
CA CYS A 176 -16.76 -7.82 -15.45
C CYS A 176 -18.16 -8.32 -15.81
N MET A 177 -19.19 -7.49 -15.58
CA MET A 177 -20.60 -7.81 -15.88
C MET A 177 -21.20 -6.86 -16.93
N ALA A 178 -20.37 -6.20 -17.73
CA ALA A 178 -20.81 -5.38 -18.86
C ALA A 178 -21.11 -6.26 -20.08
N GLN A 179 -22.04 -5.85 -20.93
CA GLN A 179 -22.35 -6.57 -22.15
C GLN A 179 -21.22 -6.44 -23.18
N GLY A 180 -20.72 -7.56 -23.69
CA GLY A 180 -19.69 -7.60 -24.72
C GLY A 180 -18.27 -7.49 -24.15
N ARG A 181 -17.38 -6.88 -24.92
CA ARG A 181 -15.95 -6.82 -24.60
C ARG A 181 -15.49 -5.42 -24.23
N THR A 182 -14.76 -5.32 -23.13
CA THR A 182 -13.99 -4.12 -22.74
C THR A 182 -12.51 -4.35 -22.97
N VAL A 183 -11.83 -3.34 -23.51
CA VAL A 183 -10.38 -3.31 -23.63
C VAL A 183 -9.87 -2.05 -22.92
N ILE A 184 -9.04 -2.23 -21.89
CA ILE A 184 -8.37 -1.12 -21.20
C ILE A 184 -6.95 -1.03 -21.76
N GLU A 185 -6.58 0.09 -22.36
CA GLU A 185 -5.21 0.37 -22.82
C GLU A 185 -4.53 1.40 -21.92
N ASN A 186 -3.20 1.35 -21.86
CA ASN A 186 -2.35 2.06 -20.90
C ASN A 186 -2.72 1.74 -19.45
N ALA A 187 -3.11 0.49 -19.21
CA ALA A 187 -3.48 -0.04 -17.89
C ALA A 187 -2.27 -0.10 -16.95
N ALA A 188 -2.53 0.01 -15.66
CA ALA A 188 -1.54 -0.24 -14.63
C ALA A 188 -1.16 -1.74 -14.59
N LYS A 189 0.09 -2.04 -14.22
CA LYS A 189 0.70 -3.39 -14.31
C LYS A 189 1.08 -3.98 -12.96
N GLU A 190 0.85 -3.25 -11.89
CA GLU A 190 1.24 -3.60 -10.53
C GLU A 190 0.74 -5.00 -10.15
N PRO A 191 1.49 -5.76 -9.33
CA PRO A 191 1.14 -7.12 -8.92
C PRO A 191 -0.28 -7.25 -8.35
N HIS A 192 -0.75 -6.26 -7.60
CA HIS A 192 -2.09 -6.26 -7.06
C HIS A 192 -3.20 -6.08 -8.11
N ILE A 193 -2.91 -5.53 -9.31
CA ILE A 193 -3.83 -5.53 -10.45
C ILE A 193 -4.04 -6.97 -10.95
N VAL A 194 -2.94 -7.71 -11.05
CA VAL A 194 -2.96 -9.12 -11.47
C VAL A 194 -3.72 -9.95 -10.45
N ASP A 195 -3.51 -9.70 -9.17
CA ASP A 195 -4.16 -10.40 -8.07
C ASP A 195 -5.68 -10.20 -8.06
N VAL A 196 -6.14 -8.95 -8.22
CA VAL A 196 -7.57 -8.64 -8.35
C VAL A 196 -8.17 -9.31 -9.60
N ALA A 197 -7.46 -9.32 -10.72
CA ALA A 197 -7.92 -9.99 -11.94
C ALA A 197 -8.00 -11.52 -11.76
N ASN A 198 -7.02 -12.13 -11.09
CA ASN A 198 -7.03 -13.56 -10.78
C ASN A 198 -8.18 -13.93 -9.84
N PHE A 199 -8.44 -13.11 -8.82
CA PHE A 199 -9.58 -13.29 -7.93
C PHE A 199 -10.91 -13.19 -8.69
N LEU A 200 -11.11 -12.17 -9.52
CA LEU A 200 -12.31 -12.06 -10.36
C LEU A 200 -12.46 -13.24 -11.31
N ASN A 201 -11.37 -13.72 -11.92
CA ASN A 201 -11.39 -14.91 -12.76
C ASN A 201 -11.74 -16.18 -11.98
N SER A 202 -11.30 -16.31 -10.72
CA SER A 202 -11.71 -17.42 -9.85
C SER A 202 -13.20 -17.38 -9.51
N MET A 203 -13.82 -16.20 -9.55
CA MET A 203 -15.25 -15.99 -9.43
C MET A 203 -16.02 -16.17 -10.76
N GLY A 204 -15.34 -16.53 -11.85
CA GLY A 204 -15.96 -16.78 -13.16
C GLY A 204 -15.90 -15.62 -14.14
N ALA A 205 -15.19 -14.53 -13.85
CA ALA A 205 -14.92 -13.48 -14.83
C ALA A 205 -14.01 -13.97 -15.96
N ASN A 206 -13.97 -13.24 -17.07
CA ASN A 206 -13.09 -13.55 -18.19
C ASN A 206 -12.17 -12.36 -18.48
N ILE A 207 -11.09 -12.27 -17.70
CA ILE A 207 -10.09 -11.19 -17.76
C ILE A 207 -8.77 -11.77 -18.26
N LYS A 208 -8.17 -11.14 -19.28
CA LYS A 208 -6.87 -11.50 -19.85
C LYS A 208 -5.98 -10.28 -20.00
N GLY A 209 -4.68 -10.46 -19.87
CA GLY A 209 -3.68 -9.41 -20.04
C GLY A 209 -3.42 -8.54 -18.81
N ALA A 210 -3.96 -8.87 -17.64
CA ALA A 210 -3.57 -8.21 -16.39
C ALA A 210 -2.04 -8.37 -16.18
N GLY A 211 -1.38 -7.29 -15.74
CA GLY A 211 0.09 -7.22 -15.67
C GLY A 211 0.74 -6.71 -16.95
N THR A 212 -0.03 -6.46 -18.02
CA THR A 212 0.41 -5.78 -19.24
C THR A 212 -0.30 -4.43 -19.37
N ASP A 213 0.09 -3.63 -20.36
CA ASP A 213 -0.55 -2.34 -20.65
C ASP A 213 -1.92 -2.44 -21.31
N LYS A 214 -2.34 -3.67 -21.66
CA LYS A 214 -3.64 -3.95 -22.30
C LYS A 214 -4.37 -5.08 -21.60
N ILE A 215 -5.50 -4.74 -20.95
CA ILE A 215 -6.38 -5.69 -20.29
C ILE A 215 -7.65 -5.86 -21.12
N ARG A 216 -8.01 -7.11 -21.40
CA ARG A 216 -9.24 -7.47 -22.10
C ARG A 216 -10.18 -8.20 -21.15
N ILE A 217 -11.43 -7.76 -21.12
CA ILE A 217 -12.48 -8.29 -20.28
C ILE A 217 -13.68 -8.63 -21.16
N ASP A 218 -14.05 -9.90 -21.22
CA ASP A 218 -15.31 -10.32 -21.82
C ASP A 218 -16.34 -10.46 -20.70
N GLY A 219 -17.36 -9.63 -20.70
CA GLY A 219 -18.34 -9.55 -19.61
C GLY A 219 -19.14 -10.84 -19.47
N VAL A 220 -19.50 -11.16 -18.21
CA VAL A 220 -20.27 -12.35 -17.84
C VAL A 220 -21.61 -11.95 -17.22
N GLU A 221 -22.60 -12.85 -17.25
CA GLU A 221 -23.93 -12.57 -16.68
C GLU A 221 -23.89 -12.48 -15.16
N ARG A 222 -23.06 -13.32 -14.50
CA ARG A 222 -22.91 -13.39 -13.05
C ARG A 222 -21.53 -13.87 -12.63
N LEU A 223 -21.14 -13.50 -11.43
CA LEU A 223 -20.00 -14.05 -10.70
C LEU A 223 -20.52 -15.04 -9.64
N HIS A 224 -19.65 -15.96 -9.20
CA HIS A 224 -19.98 -17.02 -8.24
C HIS A 224 -19.01 -17.03 -7.05
N ALA A 225 -19.25 -17.93 -6.09
CA ALA A 225 -18.38 -18.14 -4.93
C ALA A 225 -16.94 -18.49 -5.34
N SER A 226 -15.98 -18.09 -4.49
CA SER A 226 -14.58 -18.46 -4.61
C SER A 226 -13.92 -18.49 -3.24
N GLU A 227 -12.88 -19.31 -3.11
CA GLU A 227 -11.89 -19.24 -2.05
C GLU A 227 -10.60 -18.72 -2.63
N TYR A 228 -10.00 -17.71 -2.00
CA TYR A 228 -8.86 -17.01 -2.57
C TYR A 228 -7.89 -16.53 -1.50
N SER A 229 -6.59 -16.72 -1.73
CA SER A 229 -5.53 -16.21 -0.87
C SER A 229 -4.84 -15.03 -1.53
N ILE A 230 -4.77 -13.92 -0.80
CA ILE A 230 -4.15 -12.66 -1.26
C ILE A 230 -2.64 -12.84 -1.36
N ILE A 231 -2.01 -12.27 -2.41
CA ILE A 231 -0.55 -12.26 -2.55
C ILE A 231 0.13 -11.53 -1.38
N PRO A 232 1.40 -11.88 -1.04
CA PRO A 232 2.15 -11.17 -0.02
C PRO A 232 2.45 -9.71 -0.38
N ASP A 233 2.57 -8.84 0.65
CA ASP A 233 2.79 -7.40 0.47
C ASP A 233 4.25 -7.09 0.11
N GLN A 234 4.48 -6.71 -1.14
CA GLN A 234 5.81 -6.32 -1.65
C GLN A 234 6.37 -5.06 -0.96
N ILE A 235 5.52 -4.17 -0.46
CA ILE A 235 5.98 -2.92 0.19
C ILE A 235 6.36 -3.18 1.64
N GLU A 236 5.62 -4.03 2.35
CA GLU A 236 6.05 -4.51 3.67
C GLU A 236 7.39 -5.23 3.53
N ALA A 237 7.50 -6.18 2.60
CA ALA A 237 8.75 -6.90 2.33
C ALA A 237 9.91 -5.95 2.03
N GLY A 238 9.72 -5.00 1.10
CA GLY A 238 10.73 -4.01 0.76
C GLY A 238 11.15 -3.13 1.94
N THR A 239 10.22 -2.80 2.83
CA THR A 239 10.52 -2.04 4.05
C THR A 239 11.44 -2.82 4.99
N PHE A 240 11.21 -4.13 5.19
CA PHE A 240 12.12 -4.99 5.96
C PHE A 240 13.47 -5.21 5.26
N MET A 241 13.50 -5.29 3.91
CA MET A 241 14.75 -5.34 3.14
C MET A 241 15.60 -4.09 3.39
N VAL A 242 14.98 -2.92 3.33
CA VAL A 242 15.66 -1.64 3.59
C VAL A 242 16.10 -1.54 5.05
N ALA A 243 15.26 -1.97 6.00
CA ALA A 243 15.60 -1.96 7.43
C ALA A 243 16.81 -2.87 7.74
N ALA A 244 16.85 -4.08 7.15
CA ALA A 244 17.99 -4.98 7.28
C ALA A 244 19.28 -4.34 6.75
N ALA A 245 19.24 -3.75 5.55
CA ALA A 245 20.38 -3.08 4.95
C ALA A 245 20.84 -1.84 5.76
N ALA A 246 19.90 -1.01 6.23
CA ALA A 246 20.19 0.21 6.98
C ALA A 246 20.82 -0.08 8.34
N THR A 247 20.37 -1.11 9.04
CA THR A 247 20.89 -1.51 10.35
C THR A 247 22.16 -2.35 10.29
N LYS A 248 22.68 -2.63 9.09
CA LYS A 248 23.80 -3.56 8.84
C LYS A 248 23.50 -4.95 9.39
N GLY A 249 22.27 -5.38 9.26
CA GLY A 249 21.74 -6.64 9.74
C GLY A 249 21.83 -7.76 8.72
N ASP A 250 21.14 -8.86 9.05
CA ASP A 250 21.02 -10.06 8.23
C ASP A 250 19.64 -10.68 8.48
N VAL A 251 18.70 -10.47 7.57
CA VAL A 251 17.29 -10.84 7.73
C VAL A 251 16.82 -11.69 6.56
N LEU A 252 16.17 -12.83 6.87
CA LEU A 252 15.43 -13.64 5.92
C LEU A 252 13.96 -13.18 5.91
N ILE A 253 13.50 -12.68 4.78
CA ILE A 253 12.13 -12.19 4.57
C ILE A 253 11.38 -13.28 3.83
N ARG A 254 10.41 -13.92 4.49
CA ARG A 254 9.66 -15.08 4.02
C ARG A 254 8.25 -14.71 3.58
N ASN A 255 7.61 -15.63 2.86
CA ASN A 255 6.31 -15.43 2.26
C ASN A 255 6.32 -14.19 1.36
N VAL A 256 7.17 -14.22 0.34
CA VAL A 256 7.29 -13.16 -0.68
C VAL A 256 7.30 -13.78 -2.07
N ILE A 257 7.02 -12.95 -3.05
CA ILE A 257 7.23 -13.29 -4.47
C ILE A 257 8.43 -12.46 -4.93
N PRO A 258 9.65 -13.04 -5.03
CA PRO A 258 10.88 -12.29 -5.32
C PRO A 258 10.77 -11.42 -6.58
N LYS A 259 10.06 -11.88 -7.60
CA LYS A 259 9.80 -11.13 -8.82
C LYS A 259 9.11 -9.77 -8.59
N HIS A 260 8.30 -9.65 -7.55
CA HIS A 260 7.65 -8.38 -7.17
C HIS A 260 8.61 -7.39 -6.50
N LEU A 261 9.76 -7.88 -6.01
CA LEU A 261 10.78 -7.11 -5.29
C LEU A 261 11.96 -6.70 -6.17
N GLU A 262 11.98 -7.09 -7.43
CA GLU A 262 13.14 -6.96 -8.34
C GLU A 262 13.70 -5.52 -8.39
N ALA A 263 12.84 -4.51 -8.52
CA ALA A 263 13.27 -3.11 -8.56
C ALA A 263 13.95 -2.65 -7.25
N ILE A 264 13.52 -3.22 -6.11
CA ILE A 264 14.08 -2.94 -4.79
C ILE A 264 15.40 -3.71 -4.63
N SER A 265 15.41 -5.01 -4.94
CA SER A 265 16.59 -5.88 -4.89
C SER A 265 17.75 -5.30 -5.69
N VAL A 266 17.48 -4.88 -6.94
CA VAL A 266 18.49 -4.28 -7.82
C VAL A 266 19.12 -3.03 -7.19
N LYS A 267 18.33 -2.14 -6.60
CA LYS A 267 18.86 -0.92 -5.96
C LYS A 267 19.64 -1.20 -4.70
N LEU A 268 19.26 -2.19 -3.91
CA LEU A 268 20.04 -2.62 -2.74
C LEU A 268 21.37 -3.25 -3.15
N ILE A 269 21.41 -4.08 -4.19
CA ILE A 269 22.63 -4.67 -4.74
C ILE A 269 23.55 -3.57 -5.30
N GLU A 270 23.00 -2.60 -6.05
CA GLU A 270 23.74 -1.49 -6.64
C GLU A 270 24.51 -0.67 -5.61
N ILE A 271 23.96 -0.47 -4.42
CA ILE A 271 24.62 0.24 -3.32
C ILE A 271 25.51 -0.64 -2.45
N GLY A 272 25.58 -1.94 -2.71
CA GLY A 272 26.50 -2.88 -2.07
C GLY A 272 25.90 -3.76 -0.97
N ALA A 273 24.57 -3.81 -0.81
CA ALA A 273 23.95 -4.82 0.03
C ALA A 273 23.94 -6.19 -0.68
N ARG A 274 24.01 -7.26 0.10
CA ARG A 274 23.85 -8.61 -0.41
C ARG A 274 22.37 -8.98 -0.39
N VAL A 275 21.84 -9.39 -1.52
CA VAL A 275 20.46 -9.88 -1.68
C VAL A 275 20.51 -11.27 -2.29
N GLU A 276 19.92 -12.24 -1.60
CA GLU A 276 19.82 -13.64 -2.06
C GLU A 276 18.33 -14.00 -2.21
N GLU A 277 17.93 -14.43 -3.40
CA GLU A 277 16.55 -14.80 -3.70
C GLU A 277 16.37 -16.31 -3.62
N PHE A 278 15.27 -16.75 -3.01
CA PHE A 278 14.79 -18.13 -2.92
C PHE A 278 13.39 -18.22 -3.56
N ASP A 279 12.77 -19.37 -3.55
CA ASP A 279 11.45 -19.55 -4.20
C ASP A 279 10.36 -18.64 -3.60
N ASP A 280 10.31 -18.54 -2.26
CA ASP A 280 9.31 -17.77 -1.51
C ASP A 280 9.92 -16.84 -0.44
N ALA A 281 11.22 -16.56 -0.54
CA ALA A 281 11.95 -15.75 0.42
C ALA A 281 13.06 -14.91 -0.24
N VAL A 282 13.45 -13.83 0.45
CA VAL A 282 14.61 -13.01 0.10
C VAL A 282 15.41 -12.77 1.37
N ARG A 283 16.74 -13.03 1.33
CA ARG A 283 17.66 -12.66 2.40
C ARG A 283 18.40 -11.39 2.04
N VAL A 284 18.40 -10.44 2.96
CA VAL A 284 19.16 -9.18 2.81
C VAL A 284 20.14 -9.05 3.94
N SER A 285 21.41 -8.79 3.59
CA SER A 285 22.46 -8.52 4.58
C SER A 285 23.39 -7.39 4.13
N ALA A 286 23.92 -6.66 5.10
CA ALA A 286 24.95 -5.66 4.92
C ALA A 286 25.90 -5.67 6.11
N SER A 287 27.20 -5.43 5.88
CA SER A 287 28.22 -5.36 6.93
C SER A 287 28.85 -3.98 7.04
N ASP A 288 28.88 -3.25 5.94
CA ASP A 288 29.60 -1.99 5.79
C ASP A 288 28.65 -0.83 5.44
N ARG A 289 29.19 0.37 5.39
CA ARG A 289 28.49 1.54 4.90
C ARG A 289 28.25 1.40 3.40
N LEU A 290 26.97 1.44 3.02
CA LEU A 290 26.55 1.25 1.63
C LEU A 290 26.91 2.45 0.75
N GLY A 291 26.99 2.23 -0.56
CA GLY A 291 27.27 3.24 -1.58
C GLY A 291 26.05 4.10 -1.93
N HIS A 292 26.21 4.96 -2.91
CA HIS A 292 25.19 5.88 -3.41
C HIS A 292 24.58 5.36 -4.73
N THR A 293 23.39 5.85 -5.06
CA THR A 293 22.71 5.53 -6.32
C THR A 293 21.72 6.62 -6.72
N GLN A 294 21.17 6.46 -7.92
CA GLN A 294 20.04 7.25 -8.40
C GLN A 294 18.78 6.40 -8.44
N VAL A 295 17.71 6.88 -7.82
CA VAL A 295 16.40 6.23 -7.82
C VAL A 295 15.37 7.14 -8.48
N LYS A 296 14.55 6.57 -9.38
CA LYS A 296 13.40 7.26 -9.96
C LYS A 296 12.17 6.40 -9.75
N THR A 297 11.14 6.96 -9.12
CA THR A 297 9.86 6.26 -8.98
C THR A 297 9.13 6.22 -10.31
N LEU A 298 8.61 5.06 -10.66
CA LEU A 298 7.89 4.81 -11.91
C LEU A 298 6.77 3.78 -11.66
N PRO A 299 5.73 3.75 -12.52
CA PRO A 299 4.80 2.63 -12.52
C PRO A 299 5.53 1.29 -12.67
N TYR A 300 4.94 0.23 -12.11
CA TYR A 300 5.52 -1.12 -12.17
C TYR A 300 5.84 -1.54 -13.64
N PRO A 301 7.00 -2.17 -13.90
CA PRO A 301 7.98 -2.74 -12.95
C PRO A 301 9.07 -1.76 -12.48
N GLY A 302 8.88 -0.45 -12.61
CA GLY A 302 9.81 0.54 -12.07
C GLY A 302 9.83 0.57 -10.54
N PHE A 303 10.73 1.39 -9.97
CA PHE A 303 10.84 1.51 -8.53
C PHE A 303 9.55 2.10 -7.92
N PRO A 304 8.90 1.40 -6.97
CA PRO A 304 7.60 1.81 -6.48
C PRO A 304 7.69 3.08 -5.62
N THR A 305 6.79 4.04 -5.87
CA THR A 305 6.68 5.28 -5.08
C THR A 305 6.43 4.99 -3.58
N ASP A 306 5.80 3.87 -3.23
CA ASP A 306 5.57 3.44 -1.85
C ASP A 306 6.86 3.02 -1.11
N MET A 307 7.97 2.83 -1.82
CA MET A 307 9.30 2.58 -1.25
C MET A 307 10.22 3.80 -1.29
N GLN A 308 9.76 4.93 -1.81
CA GLN A 308 10.56 6.14 -1.96
C GLN A 308 11.06 6.70 -0.61
N PRO A 309 10.24 6.82 0.46
CA PRO A 309 10.74 7.30 1.75
C PRO A 309 11.76 6.35 2.40
N GLN A 310 11.55 5.03 2.30
CA GLN A 310 12.43 4.04 2.89
C GLN A 310 13.82 4.06 2.23
N ILE A 311 13.86 4.06 0.89
CA ILE A 311 15.15 4.10 0.18
C ILE A 311 15.87 5.43 0.41
N ALA A 312 15.16 6.56 0.48
CA ALA A 312 15.76 7.87 0.78
C ALA A 312 16.38 7.89 2.18
N THR A 313 15.73 7.27 3.17
CA THR A 313 16.26 7.11 4.53
C THR A 313 17.56 6.30 4.53
N LEU A 314 17.62 5.18 3.80
CA LEU A 314 18.83 4.38 3.65
C LEU A 314 19.96 5.18 2.98
N LEU A 315 19.64 5.90 1.91
CA LEU A 315 20.59 6.71 1.16
C LEU A 315 21.12 7.90 1.97
N ALA A 316 20.37 8.40 2.96
CA ALA A 316 20.86 9.43 3.89
C ALA A 316 22.05 8.95 4.76
N LEU A 317 22.24 7.62 4.89
CA LEU A 317 23.37 7.00 5.60
C LEU A 317 24.46 6.48 4.65
N SER A 318 24.25 6.55 3.36
CA SER A 318 25.14 6.00 2.34
C SER A 318 26.46 6.80 2.22
N ASN A 319 27.43 6.25 1.49
CA ASN A 319 28.66 6.95 1.17
C ASN A 319 28.51 7.65 -0.19
N GLY A 320 28.60 8.97 -0.22
CA GLY A 320 28.47 9.79 -1.43
C GLY A 320 27.11 10.47 -1.58
N THR A 321 26.84 11.00 -2.77
CA THR A 321 25.64 11.77 -3.08
C THR A 321 24.69 10.92 -3.93
N SER A 322 23.46 10.78 -3.46
CA SER A 322 22.36 10.08 -4.14
C SER A 322 21.31 11.06 -4.63
N THR A 323 20.50 10.65 -5.61
CA THR A 323 19.32 11.40 -6.02
C THR A 323 18.09 10.50 -6.02
N VAL A 324 16.99 11.03 -5.53
CA VAL A 324 15.68 10.37 -5.58
C VAL A 324 14.70 11.28 -6.32
N THR A 325 14.25 10.83 -7.48
CA THR A 325 13.24 11.55 -8.29
C THR A 325 11.88 10.93 -8.08
N GLU A 326 10.93 11.71 -7.54
CA GLU A 326 9.53 11.29 -7.40
C GLU A 326 8.73 11.70 -8.62
N SER A 327 8.22 10.72 -9.38
CA SER A 327 7.52 10.98 -10.64
C SER A 327 6.01 10.70 -10.56
N ILE A 328 5.51 10.27 -9.41
CA ILE A 328 4.11 9.84 -9.22
C ILE A 328 3.31 10.86 -8.42
N PHE A 329 3.91 11.42 -7.33
CA PHE A 329 3.22 12.33 -6.42
C PHE A 329 4.02 13.61 -6.16
N GLU A 330 3.33 14.75 -6.09
CA GLU A 330 3.97 16.07 -5.98
C GLU A 330 4.50 16.37 -4.57
N ASN A 331 3.89 15.83 -3.52
CA ASN A 331 4.16 16.16 -2.12
C ASN A 331 4.72 14.98 -1.30
N ARG A 332 5.54 14.13 -1.91
CA ARG A 332 6.01 12.90 -1.25
C ARG A 332 7.26 13.06 -0.40
N PHE A 333 7.82 14.26 -0.28
CA PHE A 333 9.05 14.53 0.48
C PHE A 333 8.82 15.15 1.86
N LYS A 334 7.62 15.16 2.41
CA LYS A 334 7.30 15.76 3.74
C LYS A 334 8.12 15.18 4.90
N TYR A 335 8.58 13.95 4.79
CA TYR A 335 9.42 13.31 5.81
C TYR A 335 10.85 13.85 5.85
N VAL A 336 11.29 14.59 4.85
CA VAL A 336 12.66 15.14 4.78
C VAL A 336 12.94 16.09 5.92
N ASP A 337 11.95 16.90 6.32
CA ASP A 337 12.10 17.82 7.46
C ASP A 337 12.32 17.04 8.76
N GLU A 338 11.67 15.91 8.94
CA GLU A 338 11.85 15.03 10.10
C GLU A 338 13.23 14.35 10.09
N LEU A 339 13.70 13.89 8.93
CA LEU A 339 15.05 13.35 8.79
C LEU A 339 16.15 14.43 9.01
N ALA A 340 15.90 15.67 8.60
CA ALA A 340 16.81 16.80 8.85
C ALA A 340 16.95 17.06 10.36
N ARG A 341 15.87 16.92 11.16
CA ARG A 341 15.92 16.98 12.63
C ARG A 341 16.81 15.90 13.26
N MET A 342 16.96 14.77 12.57
CA MET A 342 17.86 13.67 12.95
C MET A 342 19.29 13.86 12.42
N GLY A 343 19.58 14.94 11.69
CA GLY A 343 20.90 15.24 11.15
C GLY A 343 21.14 14.76 9.71
N ALA A 344 20.12 14.33 8.98
CA ALA A 344 20.26 14.00 7.55
C ALA A 344 20.52 15.26 6.71
N ASN A 345 21.31 15.14 5.66
CA ASN A 345 21.59 16.20 4.70
C ASN A 345 20.86 15.93 3.38
N ILE A 346 19.64 16.45 3.27
CA ILE A 346 18.75 16.25 2.13
C ILE A 346 18.24 17.60 1.65
N LYS A 347 18.41 17.89 0.36
CA LYS A 347 17.84 19.07 -0.29
C LYS A 347 16.82 18.64 -1.32
N VAL A 348 15.60 19.19 -1.24
CA VAL A 348 14.54 18.92 -2.21
C VAL A 348 14.42 20.08 -3.19
N GLU A 349 14.51 19.79 -4.47
CA GLU A 349 14.32 20.73 -5.57
C GLU A 349 13.25 20.20 -6.53
N GLY A 350 12.05 20.77 -6.46
CA GLY A 350 10.91 20.28 -7.22
C GLY A 350 10.54 18.85 -6.84
N ASN A 351 10.69 17.93 -7.76
CA ASN A 351 10.42 16.49 -7.55
C ASN A 351 11.71 15.64 -7.34
N VAL A 352 12.84 16.27 -7.06
CA VAL A 352 14.12 15.60 -6.84
C VAL A 352 14.65 15.90 -5.44
N ALA A 353 14.95 14.86 -4.68
CA ALA A 353 15.74 14.95 -3.46
C ALA A 353 17.22 14.64 -3.77
N ILE A 354 18.10 15.58 -3.43
CA ILE A 354 19.56 15.40 -3.44
C ILE A 354 19.95 15.05 -2.03
N ILE A 355 20.56 13.88 -1.85
CA ILE A 355 20.87 13.28 -0.56
C ILE A 355 22.38 13.14 -0.44
N GLU A 356 22.99 13.90 0.44
CA GLU A 356 24.40 13.73 0.82
C GLU A 356 24.47 12.83 2.04
N GLY A 357 25.02 11.64 1.88
CA GLY A 357 25.05 10.65 2.95
C GLY A 357 25.90 11.07 4.14
N VAL A 358 25.30 11.04 5.35
CA VAL A 358 25.97 11.34 6.61
C VAL A 358 26.52 10.06 7.26
N THR A 359 27.43 10.20 8.24
CA THR A 359 28.04 9.05 8.93
C THR A 359 27.11 8.41 9.96
N GLY A 360 26.07 9.10 10.40
CA GLY A 360 25.07 8.63 11.36
C GLY A 360 23.98 9.66 11.56
N LEU A 361 22.84 9.20 12.04
CA LEU A 361 21.73 10.03 12.49
C LEU A 361 21.71 10.08 14.03
N THR A 362 21.07 11.10 14.60
CA THR A 362 20.86 11.24 16.03
C THR A 362 19.39 11.09 16.37
N GLY A 363 19.08 10.47 17.49
CA GLY A 363 17.71 10.30 17.98
C GLY A 363 17.01 11.63 18.20
N ALA A 364 15.75 11.73 17.82
CA ALA A 364 14.93 12.92 17.92
C ALA A 364 13.45 12.55 18.15
N SER A 365 12.67 13.54 18.59
CA SER A 365 11.21 13.44 18.57
C SER A 365 10.70 13.87 17.19
N ILE A 366 10.08 12.93 16.45
CA ILE A 366 9.65 13.09 15.06
C ILE A 366 8.21 12.61 14.88
N THR A 367 7.57 13.08 13.82
CA THR A 367 6.15 12.79 13.57
C THR A 367 5.97 12.11 12.21
N ALA A 368 5.24 11.01 12.18
CA ALA A 368 4.89 10.32 10.91
C ALA A 368 3.90 11.19 10.10
N PRO A 369 4.28 11.68 8.91
CA PRO A 369 3.38 12.51 8.11
C PRO A 369 2.40 11.67 7.26
N ASP A 370 2.73 10.42 6.99
CA ASP A 370 1.91 9.45 6.26
C ASP A 370 2.37 8.00 6.56
N LEU A 371 1.67 7.02 5.98
CA LEU A 371 1.91 5.59 6.16
C LEU A 371 3.36 5.16 5.84
N ARG A 372 3.87 5.52 4.67
CA ARG A 372 5.17 5.03 4.17
C ARG A 372 6.33 5.83 4.74
N ALA A 373 6.15 7.13 4.84
CA ALA A 373 7.10 8.01 5.53
C ALA A 373 7.24 7.64 7.00
N GLY A 374 6.14 7.32 7.69
CA GLY A 374 6.17 6.86 9.07
C GLY A 374 7.03 5.59 9.25
N ALA A 375 6.85 4.58 8.39
CA ALA A 375 7.68 3.38 8.42
C ALA A 375 9.17 3.69 8.13
N ALA A 376 9.45 4.60 7.21
CA ALA A 376 10.81 5.05 6.92
C ALA A 376 11.45 5.77 8.11
N LEU A 377 10.68 6.60 8.84
CA LEU A 377 11.15 7.27 10.06
C LEU A 377 11.41 6.29 11.21
N VAL A 378 10.66 5.19 11.31
CA VAL A 378 11.00 4.10 12.23
C VAL A 378 12.36 3.49 11.86
N VAL A 379 12.62 3.22 10.57
CA VAL A 379 13.93 2.73 10.10
C VAL A 379 15.05 3.73 10.45
N ALA A 380 14.81 5.03 10.28
CA ALA A 380 15.76 6.07 10.71
C ALA A 380 16.06 5.99 12.22
N GLY A 381 15.01 5.79 13.05
CA GLY A 381 15.15 5.61 14.49
C GLY A 381 15.97 4.37 14.88
N LEU A 382 15.84 3.26 14.14
CA LEU A 382 16.59 2.03 14.39
C LEU A 382 18.10 2.18 14.18
N VAL A 383 18.53 3.12 13.35
CA VAL A 383 19.96 3.37 13.04
C VAL A 383 20.52 4.60 13.74
N ALA A 384 19.69 5.43 14.35
CA ALA A 384 20.10 6.67 15.00
C ALA A 384 20.84 6.41 16.31
N ASP A 385 21.80 7.27 16.66
CA ASP A 385 22.41 7.25 17.98
C ASP A 385 21.44 7.85 19.02
N GLY A 386 21.22 7.14 20.11
CA GLY A 386 20.32 7.55 21.19
C GLY A 386 18.87 7.08 21.03
N PHE A 387 17.93 7.89 21.50
CA PHE A 387 16.51 7.57 21.52
C PHE A 387 15.73 8.41 20.52
N THR A 388 14.85 7.76 19.78
CA THR A 388 13.90 8.40 18.86
C THR A 388 12.48 8.11 19.32
N THR A 389 11.61 9.13 19.33
CA THR A 389 10.17 8.93 19.44
C THR A 389 9.52 9.23 18.09
N VAL A 390 8.59 8.38 17.67
CA VAL A 390 7.81 8.54 16.42
C VAL A 390 6.35 8.70 16.79
N ASP A 391 5.81 9.90 16.64
CA ASP A 391 4.41 10.20 16.87
C ASP A 391 3.53 9.87 15.66
N SER A 392 2.20 9.94 15.85
CA SER A 392 1.20 9.70 14.79
C SER A 392 1.32 8.33 14.14
N ILE A 393 1.68 7.31 14.91
CA ILE A 393 1.86 5.93 14.43
C ILE A 393 0.58 5.30 13.85
N HIS A 394 -0.57 5.90 14.12
CA HIS A 394 -1.84 5.52 13.51
C HIS A 394 -1.79 5.56 11.96
N PHE A 395 -0.88 6.36 11.37
CA PHE A 395 -0.62 6.30 9.93
C PHE A 395 0.09 5.00 9.53
N ILE A 396 1.05 4.52 10.34
CA ILE A 396 1.79 3.29 10.08
C ILE A 396 0.85 2.08 10.18
N GLU A 397 -0.02 2.05 11.18
CA GLU A 397 -1.02 1.00 11.44
C GLU A 397 -2.08 0.87 10.33
N ARG A 398 -2.16 1.82 9.42
CA ARG A 398 -3.02 1.72 8.24
C ARG A 398 -2.59 0.63 7.27
N GLY A 399 -1.32 0.22 7.27
CA GLY A 399 -0.81 -0.72 6.28
C GLY A 399 0.33 -1.61 6.72
N TYR A 400 0.79 -1.52 7.97
CA TYR A 400 1.74 -2.46 8.56
C TYR A 400 1.10 -3.11 9.77
N GLU A 401 0.98 -4.43 9.72
CA GLU A 401 0.44 -5.22 10.82
C GLU A 401 1.55 -5.57 11.80
N ASP A 402 1.32 -5.32 13.10
CA ASP A 402 2.24 -5.64 14.19
C ASP A 402 3.70 -5.21 13.90
N PHE A 403 3.87 -4.02 13.31
CA PHE A 403 5.17 -3.54 12.82
C PHE A 403 6.23 -3.49 13.93
N ASP A 404 5.86 -3.00 15.10
CA ASP A 404 6.71 -2.98 16.29
C ASP A 404 7.10 -4.38 16.76
N LYS A 405 6.15 -5.32 16.77
CA LYS A 405 6.40 -6.71 17.18
C LYS A 405 7.33 -7.43 16.19
N LYS A 406 7.10 -7.26 14.87
CA LYS A 406 7.95 -7.83 13.84
C LYS A 406 9.37 -7.27 13.92
N MET A 407 9.54 -5.96 14.10
CA MET A 407 10.86 -5.32 14.28
C MET A 407 11.54 -5.79 15.56
N THR A 408 10.82 -5.88 16.68
CA THR A 408 11.37 -6.36 17.96
C THR A 408 11.79 -7.83 17.87
N ALA A 409 11.03 -8.66 17.17
CA ALA A 409 11.40 -10.06 16.93
C ALA A 409 12.72 -10.22 16.15
N LEU A 410 13.07 -9.22 15.31
CA LEU A 410 14.34 -9.14 14.61
C LEU A 410 15.48 -8.51 15.43
N GLY A 411 15.23 -8.12 16.70
CA GLY A 411 16.23 -7.55 17.59
C GLY A 411 16.20 -6.02 17.72
N ALA A 412 15.19 -5.35 17.14
CA ALA A 412 15.01 -3.92 17.37
C ALA A 412 14.68 -3.63 18.84
N CYS A 413 15.30 -2.61 19.40
CA CYS A 413 14.89 -2.06 20.70
C CYS A 413 13.83 -0.98 20.48
N MET A 414 12.56 -1.38 20.44
CA MET A 414 11.43 -0.46 20.32
C MET A 414 10.20 -0.94 21.09
N GLU A 415 9.37 0.01 21.47
CA GLU A 415 8.13 -0.26 22.20
C GLU A 415 7.05 0.77 21.82
N LYS A 416 5.79 0.32 21.82
CA LYS A 416 4.63 1.19 21.63
C LYS A 416 4.13 1.68 22.98
N ILE A 417 4.16 2.99 23.19
CA ILE A 417 3.78 3.62 24.45
C ILE A 417 2.74 4.73 24.20
N PRO A 418 1.90 5.09 25.22
CA PRO A 418 1.04 6.25 25.09
C PRO A 418 1.84 7.54 24.88
N VAL A 419 1.29 8.48 24.11
CA VAL A 419 1.88 9.81 23.93
C VAL A 419 1.87 10.53 25.29
N ASP A 420 2.94 11.27 25.61
CA ASP A 420 3.15 12.03 26.84
C ASP A 420 3.20 11.20 28.15
N ASP A 421 3.37 9.88 28.06
CA ASP A 421 3.59 9.04 29.23
C ASP A 421 5.09 9.00 29.61
N GLU A 422 5.54 9.99 30.37
CA GLU A 422 6.92 10.08 30.83
C GLU A 422 7.36 8.87 31.66
N ARG A 423 6.44 8.18 32.34
CA ARG A 423 6.74 7.02 33.17
C ARG A 423 7.10 5.82 32.29
N GLU A 424 6.29 5.53 31.27
CA GLU A 424 6.57 4.44 30.34
C GLU A 424 7.83 4.74 29.52
N MET A 425 8.04 5.98 29.10
CA MET A 425 9.27 6.41 28.43
C MET A 425 10.50 6.21 29.33
N LEU A 426 10.42 6.57 30.60
CA LEU A 426 11.53 6.38 31.55
C LEU A 426 11.80 4.89 31.80
N LYS A 427 10.75 4.08 31.98
CA LYS A 427 10.88 2.62 32.14
C LYS A 427 11.60 1.99 30.94
N PHE A 428 11.20 2.35 29.73
CA PHE A 428 11.86 1.86 28.50
C PHE A 428 13.35 2.25 28.50
N LYS A 429 13.67 3.54 28.74
CA LYS A 429 15.05 4.04 28.79
C LYS A 429 15.90 3.31 29.84
N MET A 430 15.33 3.01 31.01
CA MET A 430 16.02 2.26 32.08
C MET A 430 16.21 0.76 31.72
N LYS A 431 15.32 0.19 30.93
CA LYS A 431 15.39 -1.24 30.51
C LYS A 431 16.48 -1.48 29.46
N VAL A 432 16.73 -0.50 28.60
CA VAL A 432 17.61 -0.66 27.42
C VAL A 432 18.85 0.26 27.45
N GLY A 433 18.95 1.16 28.40
CA GLY A 433 20.12 2.03 28.66
C GLY A 433 21.08 1.37 29.57
#